data_6f42e38270526e3ade76224ee7415aef
#
_entry.id   6f42e38270526e3ade76224ee7415aef
#
_cell.length_a   1.000
_cell.length_b   1.000
_cell.length_c   1.000
_cell.angle_alpha   90.00
_cell.angle_beta   90.00
_cell.angle_gamma   90.00
#
_symmetry.space_group_name_H-M   'P 1'
#
loop_
_entity.id
_entity.type
_entity.pdbx_description
1 polymer ?
#
loop_
_entity_poly.entity_id
_entity_poly.type
_entity_poly.pdbx_seq_one_letter_code
_entity_poly.pdbx_strand_id
1 'polypeptide(L)'
;MSVSLLAQQQKIASTQRNKLYNKKTKTEQIQPISKLDLMQAVIESFVDGIFILTTKGELVHTNQRAGFICQQLSEEIEQNQVPKEVRRICQSLIESRQLFPNQNISLESEIETYSLVKIRIRARWLSANQGDDDYLLITLEDTQQTNRSIAISEAKKYGLTERESEVWLLRRANYSYQEIAEELYITINTVKKHLKNIYAKQQENE
;
A
#
# COMPACT_ATOMS: atom_id res chain seq x y z
N MET A 1 -30.60 -64.90 20.99
CA MET A 1 -29.79 -64.31 19.90
C MET A 1 -29.82 -62.79 19.82
N SER A 2 -30.15 -62.05 20.89
CA SER A 2 -30.30 -60.56 20.81
C SER A 2 -29.14 -59.75 21.44
N VAL A 3 -28.26 -60.34 22.21
CA VAL A 3 -27.21 -59.60 22.94
C VAL A 3 -25.97 -59.29 22.08
N SER A 4 -25.72 -60.15 21.07
CA SER A 4 -24.56 -59.98 20.17
C SER A 4 -24.68 -58.78 19.19
N LEU A 5 -25.91 -58.48 18.75
CA LEU A 5 -26.13 -57.38 17.80
C LEU A 5 -25.95 -55.99 18.43
N LEU A 6 -26.40 -55.83 19.69
CA LEU A 6 -26.25 -54.59 20.43
C LEU A 6 -24.79 -54.25 20.75
N ALA A 7 -23.98 -55.26 21.06
CA ALA A 7 -22.53 -55.10 21.30
C ALA A 7 -21.74 -54.69 20.01
N GLN A 8 -22.18 -55.23 18.85
CA GLN A 8 -21.59 -54.84 17.55
C GLN A 8 -21.95 -53.38 17.15
N GLN A 9 -23.19 -52.96 17.38
CA GLN A 9 -23.62 -51.58 17.10
C GLN A 9 -22.92 -50.55 17.99
N GLN A 10 -22.68 -50.88 19.26
CA GLN A 10 -21.94 -50.00 20.18
C GLN A 10 -20.44 -49.88 19.78
N LYS A 11 -19.81 -50.97 19.27
CA LYS A 11 -18.43 -50.93 18.78
C LYS A 11 -18.28 -50.12 17.50
N ILE A 12 -19.23 -50.18 16.60
CA ILE A 12 -19.23 -49.34 15.36
C ILE A 12 -19.43 -47.88 15.70
N ALA A 13 -20.32 -47.52 16.61
CA ALA A 13 -20.59 -46.19 17.04
C ALA A 13 -19.36 -45.52 17.75
N SER A 14 -18.66 -46.30 18.59
CA SER A 14 -17.41 -45.82 19.25
C SER A 14 -16.25 -45.65 18.27
N THR A 15 -16.13 -46.50 17.26
CA THR A 15 -15.09 -46.41 16.23
C THR A 15 -15.35 -45.19 15.30
N GLN A 16 -16.60 -44.91 14.98
CA GLN A 16 -16.97 -43.74 14.20
C GLN A 16 -16.78 -42.43 14.98
N ARG A 17 -17.10 -42.41 16.29
CA ARG A 17 -16.83 -41.25 17.16
C ARG A 17 -15.32 -40.96 17.27
N ASN A 18 -14.49 -41.99 17.43
CA ASN A 18 -13.03 -41.80 17.48
C ASN A 18 -12.45 -41.34 16.14
N LYS A 19 -12.98 -41.81 14.99
CA LYS A 19 -12.57 -41.29 13.67
C LYS A 19 -12.98 -39.81 13.46
N LEU A 20 -14.11 -39.37 13.96
CA LEU A 20 -14.55 -37.97 13.89
C LEU A 20 -13.77 -37.08 14.86
N TYR A 21 -13.36 -37.60 16.02
CA TYR A 21 -12.55 -36.84 17.00
C TYR A 21 -11.11 -36.64 16.49
N ASN A 22 -10.51 -37.67 15.88
CA ASN A 22 -9.17 -37.60 15.29
C ASN A 22 -9.11 -36.77 13.98
N LYS A 23 -10.25 -36.45 13.35
CA LYS A 23 -10.30 -35.61 12.17
C LYS A 23 -10.38 -34.10 12.51
N LYS A 24 -10.67 -33.76 13.79
CA LYS A 24 -10.79 -32.36 14.27
C LYS A 24 -9.51 -31.81 14.92
N THR A 25 -8.47 -32.60 15.08
CA THR A 25 -7.19 -32.15 15.65
C THR A 25 -6.02 -32.37 14.69
N LYS A 26 -6.19 -32.04 13.39
CA LYS A 26 -5.06 -31.52 12.65
C LYS A 26 -4.94 -30.04 13.05
N THR A 27 -4.31 -29.80 14.18
CA THR A 27 -3.65 -28.52 14.43
C THR A 27 -2.68 -28.37 13.29
N GLU A 28 -3.00 -27.52 12.31
CA GLU A 28 -2.02 -27.06 11.34
C GLU A 28 -0.88 -26.49 12.18
N GLN A 29 0.23 -27.20 12.20
CA GLN A 29 1.46 -26.68 12.77
C GLN A 29 1.81 -25.49 11.91
N ILE A 30 1.48 -24.28 12.39
CA ILE A 30 1.94 -23.01 11.82
C ILE A 30 3.47 -23.12 11.94
N GLN A 31 4.12 -23.47 10.83
CA GLN A 31 5.58 -23.44 10.79
C GLN A 31 5.98 -21.98 11.01
N PRO A 32 6.91 -21.71 11.92
CA PRO A 32 7.35 -20.33 12.15
C PRO A 32 7.93 -19.81 10.84
N ILE A 33 7.35 -18.71 10.35
CA ILE A 33 7.84 -17.99 9.17
C ILE A 33 9.30 -17.61 9.45
N SER A 34 10.21 -17.88 8.51
CA SER A 34 11.60 -17.45 8.66
C SER A 34 11.68 -15.92 8.78
N LYS A 35 12.70 -15.42 9.48
CA LYS A 35 12.89 -13.97 9.60
C LYS A 35 13.02 -13.28 8.23
N LEU A 36 13.63 -13.95 7.28
CA LEU A 36 13.81 -13.45 5.91
C LEU A 36 12.47 -13.38 5.18
N ASP A 37 11.65 -14.43 5.25
CA ASP A 37 10.32 -14.46 4.61
C ASP A 37 9.40 -13.41 5.22
N LEU A 38 9.48 -13.20 6.53
CA LEU A 38 8.71 -12.15 7.22
C LEU A 38 9.13 -10.75 6.73
N MET A 39 10.43 -10.48 6.63
CA MET A 39 10.91 -9.18 6.14
C MET A 39 10.51 -8.96 4.68
N GLN A 40 10.59 -9.96 3.84
CA GLN A 40 10.10 -9.89 2.46
C GLN A 40 8.60 -9.62 2.42
N ALA A 41 7.79 -10.35 3.18
CA ALA A 41 6.35 -10.14 3.27
C ALA A 41 6.01 -8.71 3.76
N VAL A 42 6.79 -8.15 4.69
CA VAL A 42 6.64 -6.76 5.14
C VAL A 42 6.87 -5.80 3.99
N ILE A 43 7.97 -5.94 3.23
CA ILE A 43 8.27 -5.07 2.09
C ILE A 43 7.20 -5.18 1.00
N GLU A 44 6.71 -6.39 0.71
CA GLU A 44 5.63 -6.62 -0.26
C GLU A 44 4.28 -6.06 0.20
N SER A 45 4.05 -5.89 1.50
CA SER A 45 2.80 -5.37 2.05
C SER A 45 2.66 -3.85 1.97
N PHE A 46 3.73 -3.13 1.62
CA PHE A 46 3.65 -1.67 1.50
C PHE A 46 2.76 -1.25 0.32
N VAL A 47 1.95 -0.21 0.56
CA VAL A 47 1.10 0.42 -0.46
C VAL A 47 1.94 1.16 -1.49
N ASP A 48 3.09 1.69 -1.06
CA ASP A 48 4.05 2.38 -1.91
C ASP A 48 4.97 1.41 -2.65
N GLY A 49 5.41 1.80 -3.85
CA GLY A 49 6.50 1.13 -4.53
C GLY A 49 7.82 1.36 -3.79
N ILE A 50 8.60 0.30 -3.63
CA ILE A 50 9.90 0.35 -2.93
C ILE A 50 11.00 -0.12 -3.85
N PHE A 51 12.09 0.67 -3.94
CA PHE A 51 13.38 0.25 -4.45
C PHE A 51 14.45 0.39 -3.37
N ILE A 52 15.33 -0.59 -3.30
CA ILE A 52 16.59 -0.52 -2.56
C ILE A 52 17.71 -0.64 -3.59
N LEU A 53 18.56 0.37 -3.65
CA LEU A 53 19.67 0.45 -4.62
C LEU A 53 21.01 0.59 -3.89
N THR A 54 22.07 0.10 -4.55
CA THR A 54 23.43 0.44 -4.14
C THR A 54 23.73 1.91 -4.48
N THR A 55 24.82 2.45 -3.95
CA THR A 55 25.33 3.79 -4.31
C THR A 55 25.79 3.88 -5.78
N LYS A 56 25.95 2.74 -6.45
CA LYS A 56 26.22 2.66 -7.88
C LYS A 56 24.95 2.65 -8.74
N GLY A 57 23.76 2.63 -8.10
CA GLY A 57 22.46 2.57 -8.77
C GLY A 57 22.02 1.17 -9.18
N GLU A 58 22.71 0.12 -8.68
CA GLU A 58 22.33 -1.26 -8.93
C GLU A 58 21.15 -1.66 -8.04
N LEU A 59 20.19 -2.40 -8.61
CA LEU A 59 19.00 -2.84 -7.90
C LEU A 59 19.34 -3.98 -6.94
N VAL A 60 19.08 -3.77 -5.65
CA VAL A 60 19.23 -4.78 -4.60
C VAL A 60 17.89 -5.45 -4.33
N HIS A 61 16.81 -4.67 -4.21
CA HIS A 61 15.48 -5.18 -3.95
C HIS A 61 14.40 -4.23 -4.50
N THR A 62 13.26 -4.80 -4.87
CA THR A 62 12.06 -4.05 -5.26
C THR A 62 10.82 -4.85 -4.84
N ASN A 63 9.72 -4.16 -4.51
CA ASN A 63 8.45 -4.82 -4.26
C ASN A 63 7.55 -4.81 -5.51
N GLN A 64 6.52 -5.65 -5.48
CA GLN A 64 5.59 -5.79 -6.60
C GLN A 64 4.91 -4.45 -6.95
N ARG A 65 4.62 -3.60 -5.95
CA ARG A 65 3.98 -2.29 -6.17
C ARG A 65 4.87 -1.35 -7.00
N ALA A 66 6.18 -1.35 -6.79
CA ALA A 66 7.11 -0.58 -7.61
C ALA A 66 7.05 -1.00 -9.07
N GLY A 67 6.98 -2.31 -9.34
CA GLY A 67 6.80 -2.84 -10.70
C GLY A 67 5.53 -2.31 -11.37
N PHE A 68 4.40 -2.31 -10.68
CA PHE A 68 3.14 -1.75 -11.20
C PHE A 68 3.22 -0.25 -11.51
N ILE A 69 3.84 0.53 -10.62
CA ILE A 69 4.01 1.98 -10.85
C ILE A 69 4.93 2.23 -12.04
N CYS A 70 6.03 1.47 -12.17
CA CYS A 70 6.95 1.61 -13.28
C CYS A 70 6.32 1.33 -14.64
N GLN A 71 5.44 0.34 -14.74
CA GLN A 71 4.68 0.06 -15.95
C GLN A 71 3.77 1.23 -16.38
N GLN A 72 3.32 2.05 -15.44
CA GLN A 72 2.53 3.26 -15.73
C GLN A 72 3.40 4.45 -16.16
N LEU A 73 4.71 4.42 -15.88
CA LEU A 73 5.64 5.48 -16.24
C LEU A 73 6.20 5.34 -17.65
N SER A 74 6.34 4.11 -18.16
CA SER A 74 6.83 3.85 -19.52
C SER A 74 6.39 2.48 -19.98
N GLU A 75 5.91 2.38 -21.23
CA GLU A 75 5.60 1.10 -21.88
C GLU A 75 6.87 0.29 -22.21
N GLU A 76 8.04 0.97 -22.25
CA GLU A 76 9.33 0.37 -22.64
C GLU A 76 10.18 -0.12 -21.45
N ILE A 77 9.69 0.03 -20.20
CA ILE A 77 10.46 -0.41 -19.04
C ILE A 77 10.33 -1.93 -18.90
N GLU A 78 11.43 -2.64 -19.15
CA GLU A 78 11.53 -4.07 -18.81
C GLU A 78 11.35 -4.29 -17.30
N GLN A 79 10.79 -5.44 -16.94
CA GLN A 79 10.66 -5.83 -15.54
C GLN A 79 12.04 -5.78 -14.85
N ASN A 80 12.10 -5.10 -13.71
CA ASN A 80 13.31 -4.87 -12.90
C ASN A 80 14.27 -3.77 -13.37
N GLN A 81 13.92 -2.95 -14.35
CA GLN A 81 14.70 -1.75 -14.65
C GLN A 81 14.30 -0.58 -13.75
N VAL A 82 15.30 0.12 -13.26
CA VAL A 82 15.11 1.36 -12.48
C VAL A 82 14.79 2.52 -13.42
N PRO A 83 13.64 3.21 -13.28
CA PRO A 83 13.28 4.34 -14.13
C PRO A 83 14.33 5.45 -14.11
N LYS A 84 14.44 6.21 -15.21
CA LYS A 84 15.40 7.33 -15.33
C LYS A 84 15.16 8.41 -14.27
N GLU A 85 13.90 8.64 -13.90
CA GLU A 85 13.50 9.60 -12.87
C GLU A 85 14.03 9.18 -11.49
N VAL A 86 13.92 7.90 -11.18
CA VAL A 86 14.47 7.32 -9.94
C VAL A 86 15.98 7.42 -9.93
N ARG A 87 16.65 7.10 -11.04
CA ARG A 87 18.13 7.25 -11.14
C ARG A 87 18.58 8.68 -10.93
N ARG A 88 17.85 9.66 -11.49
CA ARG A 88 18.16 11.08 -11.34
C ARG A 88 18.11 11.53 -9.88
N ILE A 89 17.04 11.19 -9.15
CA ILE A 89 16.92 11.58 -7.74
C ILE A 89 17.96 10.88 -6.85
N CYS A 90 18.32 9.62 -7.17
CA CYS A 90 19.41 8.92 -6.50
C CYS A 90 20.75 9.63 -6.69
N GLN A 91 21.07 10.04 -7.91
CA GLN A 91 22.29 10.79 -8.21
C GLN A 91 22.34 12.10 -7.43
N SER A 92 21.23 12.86 -7.41
CA SER A 92 21.13 14.10 -6.63
C SER A 92 21.30 13.85 -5.14
N LEU A 93 20.79 12.73 -4.59
CA LEU A 93 20.97 12.37 -3.19
C LEU A 93 22.43 12.04 -2.86
N ILE A 94 23.12 11.33 -3.74
CA ILE A 94 24.54 11.02 -3.59
C ILE A 94 25.37 12.31 -3.60
N GLU A 95 25.14 13.20 -4.57
CA GLU A 95 25.80 14.50 -4.67
C GLU A 95 25.53 15.38 -3.45
N SER A 96 24.29 15.39 -2.94
CA SER A 96 23.95 16.17 -1.76
C SER A 96 24.73 15.76 -0.50
N ARG A 97 25.06 14.47 -0.36
CA ARG A 97 25.89 13.98 0.75
C ARG A 97 27.32 14.49 0.70
N GLN A 98 27.88 14.69 -0.51
CA GLN A 98 29.20 15.27 -0.69
C GLN A 98 29.22 16.75 -0.28
N LEU A 99 28.11 17.47 -0.54
CA LEU A 99 27.97 18.88 -0.19
C LEU A 99 27.63 19.08 1.30
N PHE A 100 26.88 18.14 1.89
CA PHE A 100 26.34 18.22 3.25
C PHE A 100 26.59 16.92 4.04
N PRO A 101 27.85 16.56 4.34
CA PRO A 101 28.22 15.22 4.84
C PRO A 101 27.61 14.86 6.22
N ASN A 102 27.20 15.87 7.01
CA ASN A 102 26.66 15.67 8.36
C ASN A 102 25.14 15.83 8.46
N GLN A 103 24.45 15.93 7.31
CA GLN A 103 22.99 16.09 7.30
C GLN A 103 22.32 14.82 6.78
N ASN A 104 21.25 14.41 7.49
CA ASN A 104 20.39 13.34 7.00
C ASN A 104 19.39 13.91 5.99
N ILE A 105 19.81 13.95 4.72
CA ILE A 105 19.04 14.53 3.63
C ILE A 105 18.09 13.47 3.05
N SER A 106 16.84 13.85 2.84
CA SER A 106 15.91 13.16 1.96
C SER A 106 15.51 14.08 0.81
N LEU A 107 15.39 13.54 -0.39
CA LEU A 107 14.97 14.28 -1.56
C LEU A 107 13.59 13.81 -2.00
N GLU A 108 12.78 14.76 -2.46
CA GLU A 108 11.47 14.49 -3.04
C GLU A 108 11.39 15.05 -4.47
N SER A 109 10.66 14.35 -5.33
CA SER A 109 10.33 14.77 -6.68
C SER A 109 8.95 14.26 -7.03
N GLU A 110 8.23 14.97 -7.88
CA GLU A 110 6.95 14.50 -8.44
C GLU A 110 7.11 14.27 -9.94
N ILE A 111 6.52 13.21 -10.42
CA ILE A 111 6.43 12.87 -11.84
C ILE A 111 4.99 12.53 -12.18
N GLU A 112 4.63 12.71 -13.43
CA GLU A 112 3.31 12.38 -13.94
C GLU A 112 3.40 11.20 -14.92
N THR A 113 2.50 10.22 -14.75
CA THR A 113 2.40 9.08 -15.66
C THR A 113 1.65 9.46 -16.93
N TYR A 114 1.67 8.60 -17.94
CA TYR A 114 0.84 8.77 -19.15
C TYR A 114 -0.66 8.86 -18.85
N SER A 115 -1.10 8.25 -17.76
CA SER A 115 -2.49 8.30 -17.29
C SER A 115 -2.79 9.51 -16.40
N LEU A 116 -1.90 10.53 -16.39
CA LEU A 116 -2.01 11.73 -15.55
C LEU A 116 -2.04 11.45 -14.05
N VAL A 117 -1.57 10.28 -13.63
CA VAL A 117 -1.40 9.94 -12.21
C VAL A 117 -0.10 10.55 -11.71
N LYS A 118 -0.16 11.29 -10.62
CA LYS A 118 1.00 11.90 -9.98
C LYS A 118 1.65 10.90 -9.03
N ILE A 119 2.91 10.59 -9.28
CA ILE A 119 3.75 9.74 -8.45
C ILE A 119 4.75 10.62 -7.73
N ARG A 120 4.76 10.55 -6.42
CA ARG A 120 5.79 11.18 -5.59
C ARG A 120 6.92 10.21 -5.35
N ILE A 121 8.14 10.61 -5.69
CA ILE A 121 9.36 9.86 -5.47
C ILE A 121 10.06 10.47 -4.26
N ARG A 122 10.37 9.65 -3.25
CA ARG A 122 11.24 10.04 -2.14
C ARG A 122 12.46 9.16 -2.12
N ALA A 123 13.63 9.78 -2.00
CA ALA A 123 14.90 9.09 -1.87
C ALA A 123 15.57 9.46 -0.55
N ARG A 124 16.06 8.45 0.17
CA ARG A 124 16.79 8.61 1.43
C ARG A 124 17.87 7.55 1.58
N TRP A 125 18.83 7.85 2.43
CA TRP A 125 19.87 6.90 2.80
C TRP A 125 19.28 5.78 3.68
N LEU A 126 19.73 4.56 3.44
CA LEU A 126 19.49 3.39 4.25
C LEU A 126 20.84 2.87 4.72
N SER A 127 21.20 3.13 5.97
CA SER A 127 22.43 2.63 6.58
C SER A 127 22.14 1.26 7.21
N ALA A 128 22.83 0.23 6.74
CA ALA A 128 22.84 -1.07 7.39
C ALA A 128 23.85 -1.00 8.55
N ASN A 129 23.40 -1.22 9.80
CA ASN A 129 24.27 -1.25 10.97
C ASN A 129 25.38 -2.28 10.74
N GLN A 130 26.65 -1.85 10.73
CA GLN A 130 27.90 -2.63 10.71
C GLN A 130 28.59 -2.94 9.38
N GLY A 131 28.24 -2.28 8.28
CA GLY A 131 29.03 -2.38 7.02
C GLY A 131 29.26 -1.02 6.41
N ASP A 132 30.33 -0.87 5.65
CA ASP A 132 30.64 0.34 4.85
C ASP A 132 29.67 0.51 3.65
N ASP A 133 28.70 -0.39 3.50
CA ASP A 133 27.75 -0.37 2.40
C ASP A 133 26.51 0.45 2.77
N ASP A 134 26.48 1.68 2.28
CA ASP A 134 25.28 2.50 2.29
C ASP A 134 24.39 2.14 1.09
N TYR A 135 23.09 2.07 1.35
CA TYR A 135 22.07 1.87 0.33
C TYR A 135 21.18 3.09 0.19
N LEU A 136 20.46 3.15 -0.90
CA LEU A 136 19.43 4.15 -1.16
C LEU A 136 18.08 3.46 -1.06
N LEU A 137 17.19 4.01 -0.22
CA LEU A 137 15.79 3.61 -0.17
C LEU A 137 14.97 4.63 -0.92
N ILE A 138 14.28 4.18 -1.94
CA ILE A 138 13.38 4.98 -2.74
C ILE A 138 11.95 4.48 -2.55
N THR A 139 11.03 5.41 -2.31
CA THR A 139 9.60 5.13 -2.26
C THR A 139 8.88 5.85 -3.38
N LEU A 140 7.95 5.14 -4.03
CA LEU A 140 7.07 5.65 -5.07
C LEU A 140 5.64 5.68 -4.53
N GLU A 141 5.11 6.84 -4.23
CA GLU A 141 3.76 7.04 -3.71
C GLU A 141 2.81 7.47 -4.83
N ASP A 142 1.76 6.69 -5.06
CA ASP A 142 0.62 7.11 -5.87
C ASP A 142 -0.23 8.08 -5.05
N THR A 143 -0.06 9.37 -5.31
CA THR A 143 -0.71 10.43 -4.52
C THR A 143 -2.24 10.42 -4.67
N GLN A 144 -2.78 9.93 -5.79
CA GLN A 144 -4.22 9.83 -5.98
C GLN A 144 -4.80 8.69 -5.13
N GLN A 145 -4.14 7.53 -5.12
CA GLN A 145 -4.56 6.40 -4.30
C GLN A 145 -4.49 6.74 -2.81
N THR A 146 -3.42 7.40 -2.37
CA THR A 146 -3.25 7.87 -0.99
C THR A 146 -4.37 8.84 -0.61
N ASN A 147 -4.64 9.86 -1.44
CA ASN A 147 -5.71 10.82 -1.20
C ASN A 147 -7.09 10.15 -1.15
N ARG A 148 -7.34 9.16 -2.02
CA ARG A 148 -8.58 8.39 -2.01
C ARG A 148 -8.75 7.59 -0.71
N SER A 149 -7.71 6.93 -0.24
CA SER A 149 -7.72 6.15 1.00
C SER A 149 -7.97 7.04 2.21
N ILE A 150 -7.34 8.21 2.26
CA ILE A 150 -7.58 9.23 3.30
C ILE A 150 -9.04 9.69 3.25
N ALA A 151 -9.57 10.03 2.06
CA ALA A 151 -10.94 10.51 1.92
C ALA A 151 -11.98 9.48 2.39
N ILE A 152 -11.75 8.18 2.12
CA ILE A 152 -12.61 7.09 2.62
C ILE A 152 -12.57 7.02 4.14
N SER A 153 -11.39 7.11 4.74
CA SER A 153 -11.22 7.10 6.20
C SER A 153 -11.91 8.30 6.85
N GLU A 154 -11.75 9.49 6.28
CA GLU A 154 -12.39 10.74 6.73
C GLU A 154 -13.91 10.69 6.58
N ALA A 155 -14.42 10.15 5.46
CA ALA A 155 -15.86 9.98 5.26
C ALA A 155 -16.49 9.13 6.37
N LYS A 156 -15.81 8.06 6.77
CA LYS A 156 -16.23 7.20 7.89
C LYS A 156 -16.12 7.93 9.24
N LYS A 157 -14.99 8.62 9.47
CA LYS A 157 -14.73 9.36 10.72
C LYS A 157 -15.76 10.45 10.99
N TYR A 158 -16.12 11.21 9.94
CA TYR A 158 -17.03 12.36 10.05
C TYR A 158 -18.50 11.99 9.78
N GLY A 159 -18.83 10.71 9.57
CA GLY A 159 -20.20 10.28 9.32
C GLY A 159 -20.82 10.93 8.08
N LEU A 160 -20.03 11.03 6.99
CA LEU A 160 -20.52 11.60 5.75
C LEU A 160 -21.58 10.70 5.12
N THR A 161 -22.60 11.30 4.52
CA THR A 161 -23.56 10.59 3.69
C THR A 161 -22.89 10.09 2.40
N GLU A 162 -23.53 9.15 1.70
CA GLU A 162 -23.02 8.62 0.43
C GLU A 162 -22.66 9.73 -0.55
N ARG A 163 -23.56 10.69 -0.77
CA ARG A 163 -23.34 11.83 -1.66
C ARG A 163 -22.25 12.79 -1.20
N GLU A 164 -22.16 13.03 0.09
CA GLU A 164 -21.05 13.82 0.66
C GLU A 164 -19.72 13.09 0.48
N SER A 165 -19.70 11.76 0.63
CA SER A 165 -18.49 10.95 0.43
C SER A 165 -18.01 10.98 -1.01
N GLU A 166 -18.91 10.90 -2.00
CA GLU A 166 -18.56 11.03 -3.42
C GLU A 166 -17.94 12.40 -3.72
N VAL A 167 -18.57 13.47 -3.26
CA VAL A 167 -18.03 14.85 -3.41
C VAL A 167 -16.69 14.99 -2.73
N TRP A 168 -16.53 14.39 -1.53
CA TRP A 168 -15.29 14.47 -0.77
C TRP A 168 -14.15 13.71 -1.43
N LEU A 169 -14.40 12.52 -1.97
CA LEU A 169 -13.43 11.73 -2.72
C LEU A 169 -12.84 12.52 -3.89
N LEU A 170 -13.71 13.14 -4.71
CA LEU A 170 -13.27 13.95 -5.85
C LEU A 170 -12.53 15.21 -5.38
N ARG A 171 -13.00 15.86 -4.31
CA ARG A 171 -12.34 17.05 -3.75
C ARG A 171 -10.94 16.74 -3.24
N ARG A 172 -10.75 15.59 -2.58
CA ARG A 172 -9.42 15.11 -2.13
C ARG A 172 -8.52 14.70 -3.28
N ALA A 173 -9.10 14.31 -4.41
CA ALA A 173 -8.38 14.07 -5.66
C ALA A 173 -8.05 15.36 -6.44
N ASN A 174 -8.23 16.56 -5.81
CA ASN A 174 -7.96 17.89 -6.37
C ASN A 174 -8.87 18.33 -7.52
N TYR A 175 -10.02 17.66 -7.70
CA TYR A 175 -11.03 18.14 -8.66
C TYR A 175 -11.54 19.52 -8.27
N SER A 176 -11.72 20.40 -9.26
CA SER A 176 -12.41 21.68 -9.11
C SER A 176 -13.91 21.47 -8.88
N TYR A 177 -14.61 22.48 -8.40
CA TYR A 177 -16.06 22.40 -8.20
C TYR A 177 -16.83 22.14 -9.50
N GLN A 178 -16.31 22.63 -10.61
CA GLN A 178 -16.90 22.41 -11.92
C GLN A 178 -16.73 20.95 -12.35
N GLU A 179 -15.52 20.40 -12.27
CA GLU A 179 -15.25 18.99 -12.60
C GLU A 179 -16.05 18.04 -11.70
N ILE A 180 -16.17 18.34 -10.38
CA ILE A 180 -17.02 17.55 -9.47
C ILE A 180 -18.49 17.61 -9.90
N ALA A 181 -18.97 18.77 -10.31
CA ALA A 181 -20.36 18.94 -10.76
C ALA A 181 -20.63 18.14 -12.04
N GLU A 182 -19.70 18.16 -12.98
CA GLU A 182 -19.77 17.41 -14.25
C GLU A 182 -19.73 15.90 -13.98
N GLU A 183 -18.76 15.42 -13.17
CA GLU A 183 -18.58 13.99 -12.86
C GLU A 183 -19.79 13.38 -12.13
N LEU A 184 -20.38 14.12 -11.20
CA LEU A 184 -21.52 13.65 -10.41
C LEU A 184 -22.89 14.01 -10.99
N TYR A 185 -22.93 14.68 -12.16
CA TYR A 185 -24.15 15.14 -12.80
C TYR A 185 -25.02 16.03 -11.89
N ILE A 186 -24.40 16.98 -11.16
CA ILE A 186 -25.06 17.90 -10.25
C ILE A 186 -24.65 19.35 -10.55
N THR A 187 -25.31 20.33 -9.93
CA THR A 187 -24.92 21.74 -10.09
C THR A 187 -23.74 22.10 -9.19
N ILE A 188 -22.95 23.10 -9.59
CA ILE A 188 -21.87 23.68 -8.76
C ILE A 188 -22.39 24.13 -7.39
N ASN A 189 -23.61 24.67 -7.34
CA ASN A 189 -24.24 25.09 -6.08
C ASN A 189 -24.53 23.90 -5.16
N THR A 190 -24.89 22.74 -5.73
CA THR A 190 -25.07 21.49 -4.98
C THR A 190 -23.73 21.00 -4.42
N VAL A 191 -22.63 21.05 -5.21
CA VAL A 191 -21.28 20.75 -4.74
C VAL A 191 -20.90 21.62 -3.56
N LYS A 192 -21.08 22.96 -3.67
CA LYS A 192 -20.80 23.91 -2.59
C LYS A 192 -21.61 23.59 -1.33
N LYS A 193 -22.88 23.21 -1.48
CA LYS A 193 -23.74 22.83 -0.33
C LYS A 193 -23.21 21.56 0.36
N HIS A 194 -22.84 20.53 -0.40
CA HIS A 194 -22.25 19.32 0.17
C HIS A 194 -20.94 19.63 0.90
N LEU A 195 -20.03 20.39 0.29
CA LEU A 195 -18.76 20.77 0.93
C LEU A 195 -18.97 21.55 2.21
N LYS A 196 -19.96 22.48 2.24
CA LYS A 196 -20.30 23.20 3.46
C LYS A 196 -20.74 22.25 4.59
N ASN A 197 -21.59 21.27 4.28
CA ASN A 197 -22.02 20.27 5.26
C ASN A 197 -20.87 19.39 5.73
N ILE A 198 -19.98 18.97 4.82
CA ILE A 198 -18.78 18.18 5.14
C ILE A 198 -17.90 18.94 6.13
N TYR A 199 -17.58 20.22 5.84
CA TYR A 199 -16.75 21.03 6.74
C TYR A 199 -17.41 21.28 8.10
N ALA A 200 -18.73 21.42 8.15
CA ALA A 200 -19.44 21.52 9.44
C ALA A 200 -19.26 20.21 10.25
N LYS A 201 -19.46 19.05 9.62
CA LYS A 201 -19.25 17.75 10.28
C LYS A 201 -17.81 17.51 10.72
N GLN A 202 -16.82 18.03 10.00
CA GLN A 202 -15.41 17.98 10.40
C GLN A 202 -15.19 18.75 11.70
N GLN A 203 -15.72 19.97 11.78
CA GLN A 203 -15.59 20.83 12.98
C GLN A 203 -16.29 20.25 14.21
N GLU A 204 -17.39 19.50 14.03
CA GLU A 204 -18.11 18.85 15.13
C GLU A 204 -17.38 17.62 15.69
N ASN A 205 -16.42 17.06 14.93
CA ASN A 205 -15.70 15.83 15.28
C ASN A 205 -14.20 16.07 15.61
N GLU A 206 -13.72 17.31 15.62
CA GLU A 206 -12.41 17.73 16.13
C GLU A 206 -12.48 18.09 17.61
#